data_48b94fa1fe3b4ea513131d6a25919eaa
#
_entry.id   48b94fa1fe3b4ea513131d6a25919eaa
#
_cell.length_a   1.000
_cell.length_b   1.000
_cell.length_c   1.000
_cell.angle_alpha   90.00
_cell.angle_beta   90.00
_cell.angle_gamma   90.00
#
_symmetry.space_group_name_H-M   'P 1'
#
loop_
_entity.id
_entity.type
_entity.pdbx_description
1 polymer ?
#
loop_
_entity_poly.entity_id
_entity_poly.type
_entity_poly.pdbx_seq_one_letter_code
_entity_poly.pdbx_strand_id
1 'polypeptide(L)'
;MTIEPDDDIVLQVSDLEVTFEGRAVLSDLSFSVARGEILTILGPNGAGKTVLLRSLLGIVPYHGSITWEPGLRIGYVPQRLPYIRNMPLSVADFFGFKSGSTGDVPVMLDTVGLPPELAGNLIGDLSSGQFQRVLIAWALAGDPHLLLFDEPTAGVDVRGTETVYALLSRLYQERNLTMLVVTHDLAVVHRLSSMVLCLNRKPVCHGPPLSVLTPENLQRLYGTEVRFYEHGHE
;
A
#
# COMPACT_ATOMS: atom_id res chain seq x y z
N MET A 1 -30.89 -14.24 8.44
CA MET A 1 -30.81 -12.79 8.25
C MET A 1 -29.78 -12.60 7.17
N THR A 2 -30.22 -12.54 5.91
CA THR A 2 -29.40 -12.34 4.74
C THR A 2 -28.90 -10.91 4.82
N ILE A 3 -27.59 -10.72 5.03
CA ILE A 3 -26.92 -9.43 4.88
C ILE A 3 -26.95 -9.18 3.36
N GLU A 4 -27.71 -8.17 2.92
CA GLU A 4 -27.59 -7.66 1.56
C GLU A 4 -26.13 -7.26 1.36
N PRO A 5 -25.50 -7.57 0.22
CA PRO A 5 -24.16 -7.13 -0.06
C PRO A 5 -24.17 -5.59 -0.05
N ASP A 6 -23.38 -5.00 0.81
CA ASP A 6 -23.15 -3.55 0.82
C ASP A 6 -22.52 -3.23 -0.54
N ASP A 7 -23.26 -2.56 -1.43
CA ASP A 7 -22.89 -2.32 -2.83
C ASP A 7 -21.55 -1.53 -2.99
N ASP A 8 -20.97 -1.11 -1.86
CA ASP A 8 -19.73 -0.33 -1.80
C ASP A 8 -18.46 -1.14 -1.43
N ILE A 9 -18.60 -2.45 -1.11
CA ILE A 9 -17.43 -3.26 -0.71
C ILE A 9 -16.67 -3.74 -1.95
N VAL A 10 -15.40 -3.32 -2.09
CA VAL A 10 -14.53 -3.72 -3.20
C VAL A 10 -13.62 -4.91 -2.86
N LEU A 11 -13.41 -5.17 -1.57
CA LEU A 11 -12.65 -6.32 -1.06
C LEU A 11 -13.30 -6.86 0.21
N GLN A 12 -13.56 -8.16 0.22
CA GLN A 12 -13.96 -8.91 1.42
C GLN A 12 -12.94 -10.00 1.71
N VAL A 13 -12.40 -10.02 2.92
CA VAL A 13 -11.51 -11.06 3.44
C VAL A 13 -12.19 -11.73 4.62
N SER A 14 -12.26 -13.07 4.63
CA SER A 14 -12.88 -13.83 5.72
C SER A 14 -11.99 -15.01 6.10
N ASP A 15 -11.70 -15.10 7.40
CA ASP A 15 -10.95 -16.19 8.05
C ASP A 15 -9.62 -16.53 7.34
N LEU A 16 -8.92 -15.49 6.89
CA LEU A 16 -7.67 -15.66 6.16
C LEU A 16 -6.57 -16.18 7.09
N GLU A 17 -5.98 -17.30 6.66
CA GLU A 17 -4.83 -17.91 7.28
C GLU A 17 -3.73 -18.18 6.25
N VAL A 18 -2.49 -17.89 6.61
CA VAL A 18 -1.31 -18.20 5.78
C VAL A 18 -0.27 -18.91 6.61
N THR A 19 0.20 -20.05 6.08
CA THR A 19 1.18 -20.92 6.74
C THR A 19 2.37 -21.14 5.82
N PHE A 20 3.58 -21.00 6.33
CA PHE A 20 4.82 -21.39 5.66
C PHE A 20 5.54 -22.46 6.50
N GLU A 21 5.89 -23.59 5.88
CA GLU A 21 6.62 -24.70 6.54
C GLU A 21 5.99 -25.09 7.89
N GLY A 22 4.66 -25.14 7.96
CA GLY A 22 3.92 -25.50 9.17
C GLY A 22 3.85 -24.39 10.23
N ARG A 23 4.38 -23.20 9.97
CA ARG A 23 4.30 -22.05 10.88
C ARG A 23 3.26 -21.06 10.39
N ALA A 24 2.30 -20.70 11.24
CA ALA A 24 1.33 -19.67 10.95
C ALA A 24 2.02 -18.30 10.87
N VAL A 25 1.87 -17.63 9.72
CA VAL A 25 2.34 -16.25 9.47
C VAL A 25 1.20 -15.27 9.62
N LEU A 26 0.00 -15.67 9.17
CA LEU A 26 -1.24 -14.92 9.38
C LEU A 26 -2.31 -15.90 9.89
N SER A 27 -3.15 -15.46 10.81
CA SER A 27 -4.30 -16.22 11.30
C SER A 27 -5.44 -15.32 11.76
N ASP A 28 -6.65 -15.86 11.67
CA ASP A 28 -7.89 -15.24 12.16
C ASP A 28 -8.16 -13.84 11.54
N LEU A 29 -7.80 -13.62 10.27
CA LEU A 29 -7.87 -12.31 9.67
C LEU A 29 -9.13 -12.15 8.82
N SER A 30 -10.05 -11.27 9.27
CA SER A 30 -11.26 -10.91 8.55
C SER A 30 -11.41 -9.40 8.54
N PHE A 31 -11.63 -8.81 7.36
CA PHE A 31 -11.88 -7.38 7.17
C PHE A 31 -12.49 -7.13 5.80
N SER A 32 -13.03 -5.92 5.61
CA SER A 32 -13.52 -5.45 4.31
C SER A 32 -12.91 -4.10 3.98
N VAL A 33 -12.94 -3.75 2.69
CA VAL A 33 -12.52 -2.43 2.18
C VAL A 33 -13.65 -1.88 1.33
N ALA A 34 -14.11 -0.68 1.66
CA ALA A 34 -15.12 0.02 0.88
C ALA A 34 -14.49 0.80 -0.28
N ARG A 35 -15.29 1.09 -1.30
CA ARG A 35 -14.89 1.94 -2.42
C ARG A 35 -14.54 3.36 -1.92
N GLY A 36 -13.44 3.91 -2.41
CA GLY A 36 -12.97 5.23 -1.96
C GLY A 36 -12.41 5.25 -0.54
N GLU A 37 -12.18 4.09 0.06
CA GLU A 37 -11.54 3.98 1.38
C GLU A 37 -10.01 3.93 1.26
N ILE A 38 -9.31 4.53 2.23
CA ILE A 38 -7.89 4.29 2.45
C ILE A 38 -7.73 3.42 3.69
N LEU A 39 -7.58 2.11 3.48
CA LEU A 39 -7.24 1.17 4.55
C LEU A 39 -5.73 1.11 4.72
N THR A 40 -5.23 1.46 5.90
CA THR A 40 -3.81 1.28 6.23
C THR A 40 -3.61 0.05 7.09
N ILE A 41 -2.71 -0.85 6.66
CA ILE A 41 -2.24 -2.00 7.43
C ILE A 41 -1.00 -1.58 8.18
N LEU A 42 -1.15 -1.39 9.48
CA LEU A 42 -0.10 -0.95 10.41
C LEU A 42 0.44 -2.13 11.20
N GLY A 43 1.75 -2.22 11.36
CA GLY A 43 2.36 -3.24 12.21
C GLY A 43 3.88 -3.27 12.16
N PRO A 44 4.53 -3.96 13.11
CA PRO A 44 5.98 -4.09 13.15
C PRO A 44 6.54 -4.87 11.95
N ASN A 45 7.85 -4.84 11.79
CA ASN A 45 8.53 -5.70 10.82
C ASN A 45 8.31 -7.18 11.21
N GLY A 46 8.02 -8.01 10.21
CA GLY A 46 7.69 -9.42 10.42
C GLY A 46 6.25 -9.70 10.88
N ALA A 47 5.37 -8.69 10.92
CA ALA A 47 3.95 -8.83 11.27
C ALA A 47 3.11 -9.59 10.23
N GLY A 48 3.66 -9.85 9.04
CA GLY A 48 2.94 -10.51 7.94
C GLY A 48 2.33 -9.56 6.90
N LYS A 49 2.58 -8.25 6.96
CA LYS A 49 1.98 -7.24 6.08
C LYS A 49 2.18 -7.52 4.59
N THR A 50 3.44 -7.73 4.16
CA THR A 50 3.77 -8.09 2.75
C THR A 50 3.18 -9.45 2.36
N VAL A 51 3.10 -10.40 3.31
CA VAL A 51 2.48 -11.71 3.08
C VAL A 51 0.99 -11.53 2.80
N LEU A 52 0.31 -10.70 3.59
CA LEU A 52 -1.09 -10.35 3.36
C LEU A 52 -1.29 -9.77 1.96
N LEU A 53 -0.52 -8.74 1.55
CA LEU A 53 -0.65 -8.18 0.20
C LEU A 53 -0.44 -9.23 -0.90
N ARG A 54 0.54 -10.10 -0.74
CA ARG A 54 0.81 -11.18 -1.71
C ARG A 54 -0.30 -12.23 -1.74
N SER A 55 -0.94 -12.52 -0.60
CA SER A 55 -2.11 -13.40 -0.57
C SER A 55 -3.31 -12.75 -1.26
N LEU A 56 -3.56 -11.45 -1.03
CA LEU A 56 -4.60 -10.68 -1.71
C LEU A 56 -4.41 -10.69 -3.24
N LEU A 57 -3.16 -10.70 -3.72
CA LEU A 57 -2.82 -10.78 -5.15
C LEU A 57 -2.79 -12.22 -5.68
N GLY A 58 -3.10 -13.23 -4.87
CA GLY A 58 -3.06 -14.64 -5.26
C GLY A 58 -1.65 -15.21 -5.49
N ILE A 59 -0.60 -14.49 -5.04
CA ILE A 59 0.82 -14.92 -5.20
C ILE A 59 1.21 -15.94 -4.12
N VAL A 60 0.62 -15.83 -2.93
CA VAL A 60 0.88 -16.73 -1.79
C VAL A 60 -0.39 -17.52 -1.52
N PRO A 61 -0.30 -18.87 -1.36
CA PRO A 61 -1.44 -19.70 -1.00
C PRO A 61 -1.94 -19.38 0.42
N TYR A 62 -3.25 -19.47 0.60
CA TYR A 62 -3.94 -19.17 1.85
C TYR A 62 -5.12 -20.10 2.08
N HIS A 63 -5.63 -20.15 3.31
CA HIS A 63 -6.93 -20.69 3.69
C HIS A 63 -7.89 -19.54 4.01
N GLY A 64 -9.20 -19.82 3.99
CA GLY A 64 -10.23 -18.77 4.11
C GLY A 64 -10.69 -18.26 2.75
N SER A 65 -11.23 -17.06 2.69
CA SER A 65 -11.71 -16.47 1.44
C SER A 65 -11.25 -15.03 1.23
N ILE A 66 -10.92 -14.71 -0.04
CA ILE A 66 -10.64 -13.36 -0.52
C ILE A 66 -11.55 -13.15 -1.73
N THR A 67 -12.46 -12.18 -1.62
CA THR A 67 -13.40 -11.85 -2.68
C THR A 67 -13.19 -10.40 -3.08
N TRP A 68 -12.85 -10.20 -4.36
CA TRP A 68 -12.76 -8.90 -5.00
C TRP A 68 -14.04 -8.60 -5.76
N GLU A 69 -14.41 -7.33 -5.83
CA GLU A 69 -15.45 -6.88 -6.73
C GLU A 69 -15.14 -7.32 -8.18
N PRO A 70 -16.12 -7.90 -8.91
CA PRO A 70 -15.91 -8.32 -10.29
C PRO A 70 -15.47 -7.17 -11.19
N GLY A 71 -14.42 -7.38 -11.99
CA GLY A 71 -13.88 -6.36 -12.91
C GLY A 71 -13.03 -5.26 -12.26
N LEU A 72 -12.69 -5.38 -10.97
CA LEU A 72 -11.81 -4.44 -10.29
C LEU A 72 -10.40 -4.48 -10.90
N ARG A 73 -9.91 -3.31 -11.36
CA ARG A 73 -8.52 -3.17 -11.81
C ARG A 73 -7.64 -2.75 -10.64
N ILE A 74 -6.62 -3.56 -10.37
CA ILE A 74 -5.72 -3.36 -9.23
C ILE A 74 -4.35 -2.92 -9.73
N GLY A 75 -3.83 -1.81 -9.18
CA GLY A 75 -2.43 -1.41 -9.30
C GLY A 75 -1.65 -1.83 -8.07
N TYR A 76 -0.43 -2.32 -8.24
CA TYR A 76 0.45 -2.71 -7.13
C TYR A 76 1.78 -2.00 -7.18
N VAL A 77 2.17 -1.39 -6.08
CA VAL A 77 3.47 -0.74 -5.87
C VAL A 77 4.22 -1.53 -4.80
N PRO A 78 5.23 -2.33 -5.17
CA PRO A 78 5.99 -3.15 -4.25
C PRO A 78 6.95 -2.32 -3.41
N GLN A 79 7.30 -2.81 -2.22
CA GLN A 79 8.28 -2.21 -1.32
C GLN A 79 9.66 -2.04 -1.98
N ARG A 80 10.09 -3.05 -2.73
CA ARG A 80 11.37 -3.06 -3.47
C ARG A 80 11.18 -3.83 -4.76
N LEU A 81 11.62 -3.23 -5.86
CA LEU A 81 12.03 -3.99 -7.03
C LEU A 81 13.54 -4.19 -6.95
N PRO A 82 14.05 -5.36 -7.36
CA PRO A 82 15.49 -5.57 -7.49
C PRO A 82 16.06 -4.45 -8.33
N TYR A 83 16.76 -3.50 -7.70
CA TYR A 83 17.30 -2.34 -8.36
C TYR A 83 18.67 -2.69 -8.93
N ILE A 84 18.72 -2.96 -10.21
CA ILE A 84 19.97 -3.24 -10.92
C ILE A 84 20.43 -1.93 -11.56
N ARG A 85 21.35 -1.21 -10.89
CA ARG A 85 21.90 0.06 -11.38
C ARG A 85 22.50 -0.01 -12.79
N ASN A 86 22.99 -1.19 -13.20
CA ASN A 86 23.62 -1.41 -14.50
C ASN A 86 22.64 -1.92 -15.56
N MET A 87 21.34 -1.90 -15.31
CA MET A 87 20.34 -2.35 -16.28
C MET A 87 20.18 -1.26 -17.34
N PRO A 88 20.46 -1.54 -18.62
CA PRO A 88 20.31 -0.57 -19.70
C PRO A 88 18.83 -0.46 -20.09
N LEU A 89 18.00 -0.01 -19.16
CA LEU A 89 16.56 0.09 -19.29
C LEU A 89 16.15 1.53 -19.02
N SER A 90 15.57 2.20 -20.01
CA SER A 90 14.98 3.52 -19.81
C SER A 90 13.65 3.44 -19.06
N VAL A 91 13.20 4.57 -18.53
CA VAL A 91 11.87 4.67 -17.93
C VAL A 91 10.79 4.31 -18.96
N ALA A 92 10.91 4.76 -20.20
CA ALA A 92 9.98 4.43 -21.27
C ALA A 92 9.93 2.92 -21.56
N ASP A 93 11.11 2.25 -21.62
CA ASP A 93 11.17 0.79 -21.81
C ASP A 93 10.49 0.05 -20.65
N PHE A 94 10.67 0.55 -19.42
CA PHE A 94 10.03 -0.03 -18.23
C PHE A 94 8.50 0.01 -18.34
N PHE A 95 7.93 1.12 -18.81
CA PHE A 95 6.49 1.19 -19.07
C PHE A 95 6.04 0.24 -20.17
N GLY A 96 6.90 -0.07 -21.14
CA GLY A 96 6.63 -1.03 -22.20
C GLY A 96 6.36 -2.47 -21.72
N PHE A 97 6.80 -2.84 -20.52
CA PHE A 97 6.48 -4.16 -19.94
C PHE A 97 5.05 -4.27 -19.43
N LYS A 98 4.30 -3.18 -19.32
CA LYS A 98 2.92 -3.22 -18.88
C LYS A 98 1.97 -3.47 -20.05
N SER A 99 1.41 -4.66 -20.12
CA SER A 99 0.37 -4.99 -21.09
C SER A 99 -0.85 -4.09 -20.90
N GLY A 100 -1.35 -3.50 -22.01
CA GLY A 100 -2.55 -2.65 -21.99
C GLY A 100 -2.31 -1.23 -21.44
N SER A 101 -1.06 -0.81 -21.25
CA SER A 101 -0.76 0.60 -20.97
C SER A 101 -1.10 1.44 -22.21
N THR A 102 -2.11 2.31 -22.10
CA THR A 102 -2.55 3.21 -23.18
C THR A 102 -2.01 4.64 -23.01
N GLY A 103 -1.20 4.88 -21.96
CA GLY A 103 -0.76 6.21 -21.58
C GLY A 103 0.57 6.61 -22.23
N ASP A 104 0.66 7.89 -22.59
CA ASP A 104 1.91 8.55 -22.93
C ASP A 104 2.80 8.63 -21.68
N VAL A 105 4.00 8.03 -21.72
CA VAL A 105 4.91 7.98 -20.58
C VAL A 105 5.25 9.38 -20.02
N PRO A 106 5.58 10.39 -20.83
CA PRO A 106 5.71 11.78 -20.40
C PRO A 106 4.52 12.30 -19.57
N VAL A 107 3.30 12.07 -20.02
CA VAL A 107 2.07 12.48 -19.30
C VAL A 107 1.94 11.72 -17.98
N MET A 108 2.28 10.44 -17.97
CA MET A 108 2.26 9.62 -16.75
C MET A 108 3.27 10.11 -15.72
N LEU A 109 4.46 10.51 -16.15
CA LEU A 109 5.48 11.09 -15.28
C LEU A 109 5.01 12.42 -14.68
N ASP A 110 4.40 13.29 -15.48
CA ASP A 110 3.85 14.55 -14.99
C ASP A 110 2.76 14.35 -13.93
N THR A 111 1.92 13.34 -14.08
CA THR A 111 0.89 12.97 -13.09
C THR A 111 1.48 12.72 -11.69
N VAL A 112 2.71 12.24 -11.62
CA VAL A 112 3.41 11.97 -10.33
C VAL A 112 4.43 13.06 -9.97
N GLY A 113 4.39 14.21 -10.67
CA GLY A 113 5.28 15.35 -10.43
C GLY A 113 6.73 15.06 -10.81
N LEU A 114 6.95 14.27 -11.84
CA LEU A 114 8.26 14.03 -12.45
C LEU A 114 8.36 14.77 -13.80
N PRO A 115 9.54 15.32 -14.14
CA PRO A 115 9.76 15.90 -15.46
C PRO A 115 9.51 14.88 -16.56
N PRO A 116 8.75 15.23 -17.63
CA PRO A 116 8.49 14.34 -18.76
C PRO A 116 9.75 13.81 -19.45
N GLU A 117 10.82 14.59 -19.42
CA GLU A 117 12.13 14.27 -20.03
C GLU A 117 12.79 13.05 -19.39
N LEU A 118 12.41 12.71 -18.15
CA LEU A 118 12.89 11.49 -17.47
C LEU A 118 12.50 10.21 -18.20
N ALA A 119 11.56 10.24 -19.14
CA ALA A 119 11.18 9.08 -19.94
C ALA A 119 12.39 8.42 -20.64
N GLY A 120 13.36 9.21 -21.08
CA GLY A 120 14.59 8.73 -21.73
C GLY A 120 15.70 8.32 -20.77
N ASN A 121 15.60 8.62 -19.48
CA ASN A 121 16.64 8.33 -18.52
C ASN A 121 16.67 6.84 -18.16
N LEU A 122 17.87 6.33 -17.84
CA LEU A 122 18.01 4.98 -17.31
C LEU A 122 17.39 4.90 -15.90
N ILE A 123 16.70 3.80 -15.62
CA ILE A 123 16.14 3.54 -14.27
C ILE A 123 17.24 3.57 -13.21
N GLY A 124 18.45 3.10 -13.58
CA GLY A 124 19.62 3.09 -12.72
C GLY A 124 20.08 4.46 -12.24
N ASP A 125 19.81 5.52 -12.98
CA ASP A 125 20.25 6.88 -12.70
C ASP A 125 19.26 7.68 -11.87
N LEU A 126 18.05 7.13 -11.63
CA LEU A 126 17.03 7.78 -10.83
C LEU A 126 17.39 7.78 -9.34
N SER A 127 17.06 8.87 -8.64
CA SER A 127 17.04 8.85 -7.18
C SER A 127 15.98 7.87 -6.67
N SER A 128 16.09 7.41 -5.41
CA SER A 128 15.09 6.51 -4.81
C SER A 128 13.69 7.10 -4.84
N GLY A 129 13.55 8.41 -4.56
CA GLY A 129 12.25 9.10 -4.62
C GLY A 129 11.70 9.26 -6.04
N GLN A 130 12.57 9.48 -7.04
CA GLN A 130 12.17 9.48 -8.45
C GLN A 130 11.70 8.09 -8.88
N PHE A 131 12.47 7.07 -8.56
CA PHE A 131 12.12 5.68 -8.89
C PHE A 131 10.80 5.26 -8.24
N GLN A 132 10.57 5.62 -6.97
CA GLN A 132 9.31 5.34 -6.28
C GLN A 132 8.12 6.00 -7.00
N ARG A 133 8.26 7.25 -7.44
CA ARG A 133 7.22 7.94 -8.22
C ARG A 133 7.02 7.32 -9.59
N VAL A 134 8.07 6.84 -10.25
CA VAL A 134 7.96 6.06 -11.50
C VAL A 134 7.15 4.78 -11.27
N LEU A 135 7.36 4.06 -10.15
CA LEU A 135 6.56 2.87 -9.81
C LEU A 135 5.09 3.21 -9.58
N ILE A 136 4.80 4.34 -8.93
CA ILE A 136 3.41 4.83 -8.75
C ILE A 136 2.79 5.15 -10.11
N ALA A 137 3.49 5.89 -10.99
CA ALA A 137 3.02 6.20 -12.33
C ALA A 137 2.77 4.91 -13.13
N TRP A 138 3.66 3.94 -13.04
CA TRP A 138 3.51 2.63 -13.68
C TRP A 138 2.29 1.87 -13.15
N ALA A 139 2.03 1.90 -11.84
CA ALA A 139 0.84 1.29 -11.26
C ALA A 139 -0.44 1.97 -11.77
N LEU A 140 -0.44 3.30 -11.92
CA LEU A 140 -1.55 4.11 -12.43
C LEU A 140 -1.82 3.90 -13.94
N ALA A 141 -0.82 3.48 -14.72
CA ALA A 141 -0.91 3.36 -16.19
C ALA A 141 -1.97 2.34 -16.67
N GLY A 142 -2.50 1.49 -15.80
CA GLY A 142 -3.61 0.57 -16.07
C GLY A 142 -4.97 1.13 -15.66
N ASP A 143 -5.06 2.41 -15.34
CA ASP A 143 -6.28 3.05 -14.83
C ASP A 143 -6.94 2.21 -13.71
N PRO A 144 -6.23 1.96 -12.59
CA PRO A 144 -6.72 1.10 -11.52
C PRO A 144 -7.85 1.76 -10.75
N HIS A 145 -8.78 0.94 -10.24
CA HIS A 145 -9.80 1.34 -9.28
C HIS A 145 -9.27 1.29 -7.84
N LEU A 146 -8.27 0.44 -7.60
CA LEU A 146 -7.65 0.23 -6.29
C LEU A 146 -6.12 0.16 -6.44
N LEU A 147 -5.41 0.82 -5.52
CA LEU A 147 -3.96 0.76 -5.42
C LEU A 147 -3.53 0.04 -4.14
N LEU A 148 -2.66 -0.94 -4.29
CA LEU A 148 -1.96 -1.61 -3.19
C LEU A 148 -0.54 -1.04 -3.06
N PHE A 149 -0.16 -0.58 -1.88
CA PHE A 149 1.17 -0.07 -1.58
C PHE A 149 1.84 -0.91 -0.48
N ASP A 150 2.98 -1.48 -0.80
CA ASP A 150 3.82 -2.18 0.19
C ASP A 150 4.98 -1.28 0.62
N GLU A 151 4.82 -0.58 1.74
CA GLU A 151 5.79 0.37 2.31
C GLU A 151 6.33 1.39 1.28
N PRO A 152 5.47 2.28 0.73
CA PRO A 152 5.80 3.11 -0.43
C PRO A 152 6.95 4.10 -0.21
N THR A 153 7.45 4.25 1.01
CA THR A 153 8.55 5.15 1.37
C THR A 153 9.81 4.44 1.84
N ALA A 154 9.83 3.10 1.76
CA ALA A 154 11.01 2.34 2.15
C ALA A 154 12.24 2.71 1.29
N GLY A 155 13.29 3.22 1.96
CA GLY A 155 14.53 3.63 1.29
C GLY A 155 14.47 5.01 0.61
N VAL A 156 13.42 5.78 0.86
CA VAL A 156 13.30 7.19 0.45
C VAL A 156 13.71 8.08 1.63
N ASP A 157 14.39 9.18 1.37
CA ASP A 157 14.76 10.15 2.40
C ASP A 157 13.53 10.91 2.93
N VAL A 158 13.68 11.68 4.02
CA VAL A 158 12.58 12.37 4.70
C VAL A 158 11.81 13.29 3.74
N ARG A 159 12.51 14.05 2.89
CA ARG A 159 11.86 14.98 1.95
C ARG A 159 11.11 14.23 0.84
N GLY A 160 11.70 13.16 0.33
CA GLY A 160 11.06 12.29 -0.64
C GLY A 160 9.84 11.59 -0.07
N THR A 161 9.90 11.15 1.19
CA THR A 161 8.79 10.55 1.93
C THR A 161 7.59 11.48 1.99
N GLU A 162 7.78 12.74 2.41
CA GLU A 162 6.71 13.74 2.42
C GLU A 162 6.12 13.96 1.02
N THR A 163 6.96 13.98 -0.01
CA THR A 163 6.53 14.14 -1.41
C THR A 163 5.67 12.95 -1.88
N VAL A 164 6.03 11.72 -1.51
CA VAL A 164 5.24 10.52 -1.86
C VAL A 164 3.86 10.57 -1.19
N TYR A 165 3.79 10.90 0.10
CA TYR A 165 2.49 10.95 0.78
C TYR A 165 1.60 12.11 0.32
N ALA A 166 2.18 13.27 -0.01
CA ALA A 166 1.45 14.37 -0.63
C ALA A 166 0.88 13.95 -2.00
N LEU A 167 1.67 13.19 -2.78
CA LEU A 167 1.20 12.61 -4.04
C LEU A 167 0.03 11.63 -3.83
N LEU A 168 0.12 10.72 -2.86
CA LEU A 168 -0.96 9.76 -2.57
C LEU A 168 -2.24 10.49 -2.13
N SER A 169 -2.13 11.51 -1.27
CA SER A 169 -3.27 12.32 -0.85
C SER A 169 -3.93 13.04 -2.04
N ARG A 170 -3.12 13.61 -2.94
CA ARG A 170 -3.62 14.26 -4.15
C ARG A 170 -4.34 13.27 -5.07
N LEU A 171 -3.73 12.12 -5.35
CA LEU A 171 -4.32 11.07 -6.20
C LEU A 171 -5.65 10.56 -5.62
N TYR A 172 -5.72 10.41 -4.30
CA TYR A 172 -6.95 10.05 -3.61
C TYR A 172 -8.06 11.08 -3.84
N GLN A 173 -7.76 12.38 -3.62
CA GLN A 173 -8.74 13.45 -3.76
C GLN A 173 -9.20 13.65 -5.20
N GLU A 174 -8.26 13.57 -6.17
CA GLU A 174 -8.56 13.84 -7.58
C GLU A 174 -9.27 12.68 -8.29
N ARG A 175 -8.99 11.43 -7.89
CA ARG A 175 -9.46 10.24 -8.62
C ARG A 175 -10.42 9.35 -7.82
N ASN A 176 -10.70 9.69 -6.57
CA ASN A 176 -11.51 8.87 -5.65
C ASN A 176 -11.06 7.39 -5.62
N LEU A 177 -9.72 7.18 -5.60
CA LEU A 177 -9.11 5.85 -5.62
C LEU A 177 -9.31 5.15 -4.28
N THR A 178 -9.62 3.88 -4.33
CA THR A 178 -9.49 3.02 -3.14
C THR A 178 -8.01 2.68 -2.95
N MET A 179 -7.51 2.76 -1.72
CA MET A 179 -6.11 2.48 -1.44
C MET A 179 -5.96 1.51 -0.26
N LEU A 180 -5.04 0.57 -0.39
CA LEU A 180 -4.59 -0.28 0.69
C LEU A 180 -3.09 -0.05 0.87
N VAL A 181 -2.71 0.55 2.01
CA VAL A 181 -1.34 1.02 2.27
C VAL A 181 -0.73 0.24 3.42
N VAL A 182 0.33 -0.49 3.15
CA VAL A 182 1.13 -1.12 4.21
C VAL A 182 2.20 -0.14 4.68
N THR A 183 2.27 0.11 5.99
CA THR A 183 3.31 0.96 6.60
C THR A 183 3.58 0.56 8.04
N HIS A 184 4.72 0.99 8.57
CA HIS A 184 5.03 0.97 10.01
C HIS A 184 5.07 2.39 10.61
N ASP A 185 4.81 3.42 9.79
CA ASP A 185 4.87 4.84 10.17
C ASP A 185 3.51 5.35 10.63
N LEU A 186 3.41 5.67 11.92
CA LEU A 186 2.20 6.23 12.54
C LEU A 186 1.82 7.62 12.01
N ALA A 187 2.81 8.44 11.63
CA ALA A 187 2.54 9.78 11.10
C ALA A 187 1.74 9.72 9.78
N VAL A 188 2.01 8.70 8.98
CA VAL A 188 1.29 8.42 7.73
C VAL A 188 -0.15 8.04 8.01
N VAL A 189 -0.35 7.15 8.97
CA VAL A 189 -1.68 6.67 9.34
C VAL A 189 -2.60 7.84 9.69
N HIS A 190 -2.13 8.77 10.52
CA HIS A 190 -2.91 9.94 10.92
C HIS A 190 -3.24 10.90 9.77
N ARG A 191 -2.37 10.98 8.77
CA ARG A 191 -2.53 11.92 7.65
C ARG A 191 -3.37 11.39 6.50
N LEU A 192 -3.32 10.08 6.25
CA LEU A 192 -3.82 9.49 5.02
C LEU A 192 -5.01 8.55 5.24
N SER A 193 -5.08 7.86 6.38
CA SER A 193 -5.98 6.71 6.52
C SER A 193 -7.38 7.12 6.93
N SER A 194 -8.40 6.56 6.26
CA SER A 194 -9.78 6.54 6.75
C SER A 194 -10.00 5.40 7.74
N MET A 195 -9.37 4.25 7.48
CA MET A 195 -9.43 3.05 8.33
C MET A 195 -8.03 2.49 8.57
N VAL A 196 -7.84 1.83 9.70
CA VAL A 196 -6.59 1.16 10.10
C VAL A 196 -6.87 -0.27 10.49
N LEU A 197 -6.06 -1.18 9.99
CA LEU A 197 -5.95 -2.56 10.44
C LEU A 197 -4.59 -2.75 11.12
N CYS A 198 -4.58 -2.88 12.44
CA CYS A 198 -3.37 -3.21 13.19
C CYS A 198 -3.08 -4.71 13.07
N LEU A 199 -1.93 -5.05 12.51
CA LEU A 199 -1.56 -6.43 12.24
C LEU A 199 -0.26 -6.81 12.95
N ASN A 200 -0.30 -7.91 13.70
CA ASN A 200 0.88 -8.61 14.20
C ASN A 200 0.60 -10.12 14.17
N ARG A 201 0.71 -10.72 12.98
CA ARG A 201 0.31 -12.09 12.62
C ARG A 201 -1.19 -12.35 12.78
N LYS A 202 -1.85 -11.63 13.70
CA LYS A 202 -3.28 -11.59 13.97
C LYS A 202 -3.76 -10.15 13.97
N PRO A 203 -5.04 -9.90 13.73
CA PRO A 203 -5.60 -8.57 13.89
C PRO A 203 -5.53 -8.16 15.37
N VAL A 204 -4.99 -6.97 15.63
CA VAL A 204 -4.90 -6.37 16.97
C VAL A 204 -5.99 -5.30 17.14
N CYS A 205 -6.21 -4.50 16.11
CA CYS A 205 -7.26 -3.49 16.07
C CYS A 205 -7.74 -3.27 14.63
N HIS A 206 -8.99 -2.82 14.45
CA HIS A 206 -9.55 -2.42 13.17
C HIS A 206 -10.58 -1.31 13.39
N GLY A 207 -10.46 -0.20 12.65
CA GLY A 207 -11.35 0.94 12.76
C GLY A 207 -10.70 2.27 12.36
N PRO A 208 -11.43 3.42 12.53
CA PRO A 208 -10.86 4.74 12.28
C PRO A 208 -9.63 5.02 13.15
N PRO A 209 -8.59 5.73 12.62
CA PRO A 209 -7.32 5.94 13.33
C PRO A 209 -7.48 6.45 14.75
N LEU A 210 -8.27 7.50 14.96
CA LEU A 210 -8.48 8.13 16.28
C LEU A 210 -9.14 7.19 17.30
N SER A 211 -9.89 6.20 16.84
CA SER A 211 -10.60 5.25 17.71
C SER A 211 -9.75 4.06 18.10
N VAL A 212 -8.82 3.64 17.24
CA VAL A 212 -8.11 2.36 17.41
C VAL A 212 -6.64 2.51 17.74
N LEU A 213 -6.02 3.67 17.47
CA LEU A 213 -4.61 3.92 17.82
C LEU A 213 -4.47 4.40 19.26
N THR A 214 -4.99 3.61 20.20
CA THR A 214 -4.85 3.86 21.64
C THR A 214 -3.50 3.37 22.16
N PRO A 215 -2.99 3.90 23.28
CA PRO A 215 -1.76 3.38 23.91
C PRO A 215 -1.79 1.88 24.15
N GLU A 216 -2.94 1.32 24.55
CA GLU A 216 -3.11 -0.11 24.80
C GLU A 216 -2.97 -0.93 23.52
N ASN A 217 -3.61 -0.50 22.42
CA ASN A 217 -3.52 -1.20 21.15
C ASN A 217 -2.11 -1.10 20.55
N LEU A 218 -1.47 0.06 20.68
CA LEU A 218 -0.10 0.23 20.23
C LEU A 218 0.89 -0.59 21.06
N GLN A 219 0.68 -0.71 22.36
CA GLN A 219 1.46 -1.59 23.22
C GLN A 219 1.28 -3.07 22.82
N ARG A 220 0.04 -3.50 22.51
CA ARG A 220 -0.22 -4.87 22.02
C ARG A 220 0.41 -5.11 20.65
N LEU A 221 0.45 -4.09 19.78
CA LEU A 221 0.97 -4.18 18.43
C LEU A 221 2.50 -4.27 18.40
N TYR A 222 3.19 -3.39 19.17
CA TYR A 222 4.64 -3.24 19.14
C TYR A 222 5.37 -3.84 20.36
N GLY A 223 4.64 -4.25 21.41
CA GLY A 223 5.20 -4.71 22.68
C GLY A 223 5.48 -3.56 23.66
N THR A 224 6.13 -3.88 24.78
CA THR A 224 6.34 -2.95 25.92
C THR A 224 7.41 -1.87 25.70
N GLU A 225 8.11 -1.86 24.56
CA GLU A 225 9.23 -0.92 24.32
C GLU A 225 8.83 0.43 23.70
N VAL A 226 7.55 0.66 23.40
CA VAL A 226 7.11 1.92 22.79
C VAL A 226 6.98 3.00 23.87
N ARG A 227 8.01 3.84 24.01
CA ARG A 227 7.91 5.08 24.78
C ARG A 227 7.23 6.14 23.91
N PHE A 228 6.00 6.50 24.23
CA PHE A 228 5.33 7.65 23.63
C PHE A 228 5.98 8.94 24.18
N TYR A 229 6.56 9.75 23.30
CA TYR A 229 6.81 11.15 23.62
C TYR A 229 5.48 11.90 23.45
N GLU A 230 4.77 12.14 24.54
CA GLU A 230 3.74 13.17 24.58
C GLU A 230 4.44 14.52 24.41
N HIS A 231 4.28 15.14 23.27
CA HIS A 231 4.52 16.57 23.15
C HIS A 231 3.39 17.28 23.88
N GLY A 232 3.62 17.59 25.16
CA GLY A 232 2.79 18.54 25.90
C GLY A 232 2.84 19.89 25.18
N HIS A 233 1.72 20.32 24.65
CA HIS A 233 1.52 21.71 24.28
C HIS A 233 1.34 22.51 25.59
N GLU A 234 2.37 23.24 26.01
CA GLU A 234 2.23 24.44 26.81
C GLU A 234 2.01 25.65 25.89
#